data_ad7e6efa2d03b482b0226396d495846e
#
_entry.id   ad7e6efa2d03b482b0226396d495846e
#
_cell.length_a   1.000
_cell.length_b   1.000
_cell.length_c   1.000
_cell.angle_alpha   90.00
_cell.angle_beta   90.00
_cell.angle_gamma   90.00
#
_symmetry.space_group_name_H-M   'P 1'
#
loop_
_entity.id
_entity.type
_entity.pdbx_description
1 polymer ?
#
loop_
_entity_poly.entity_id
_entity_poly.type
_entity_poly.pdbx_seq_one_letter_code
_entity_poly.pdbx_strand_id
1 'polypeptide(L)'
;SSSKVHDFKYSTNSCPIFEFADDSLCPVSTKVVPENYDSRENTINTILHDKTFRNASAAKLGGAVKIPTEVTEEWRDIYGEHFKPFGDLHQYLADTFPKVHANLKLDKVNTYGLVYTWEGSDSDLKPILLTAHQDVVPVEWATEDKWSYHPYSGYYDGEFVWGRGSSDCKNLLVGLLETMELLLEEGYQPNRTLVLGFGYDE
;
A
#
# COMPACT_ATOMS: atom_id res chain seq x y z
N SER A 1 20.72 25.56 20.91
CA SER A 1 20.56 24.28 21.59
C SER A 1 20.30 23.19 20.55
N SER A 2 21.31 22.34 20.39
CA SER A 2 21.37 21.27 19.41
C SER A 2 20.44 20.12 19.85
N SER A 3 19.39 19.83 19.08
CA SER A 3 18.60 18.63 19.25
C SER A 3 19.31 17.44 18.59
N LYS A 4 19.69 16.46 19.40
CA LYS A 4 20.27 15.20 18.94
C LYS A 4 19.20 14.40 18.22
N VAL A 5 19.42 14.15 16.94
CA VAL A 5 18.71 13.12 16.17
C VAL A 5 19.15 11.76 16.71
N HIS A 6 18.23 10.97 17.20
CA HIS A 6 18.49 9.60 17.61
C HIS A 6 18.51 8.72 16.37
N ASP A 7 19.69 8.21 16.01
CA ASP A 7 19.89 7.14 15.05
C ASP A 7 19.14 5.87 15.51
N PHE A 8 18.04 5.55 14.86
CA PHE A 8 17.41 4.23 14.99
C PHE A 8 18.24 3.22 14.20
N LYS A 9 19.16 2.54 14.87
CA LYS A 9 19.79 1.33 14.33
C LYS A 9 18.81 0.16 14.48
N TYR A 10 18.23 -0.29 13.38
CA TYR A 10 17.55 -1.59 13.35
C TYR A 10 18.61 -2.68 13.53
N SER A 11 18.63 -3.28 14.71
CA SER A 11 19.38 -4.50 14.96
C SER A 11 18.58 -5.68 14.41
N THR A 12 19.17 -6.47 13.55
CA THR A 12 18.60 -7.65 12.89
C THR A 12 18.20 -8.77 13.86
N ASN A 13 18.29 -8.58 15.17
CA ASN A 13 18.01 -9.64 16.16
C ASN A 13 17.18 -9.25 17.38
N SER A 14 16.52 -8.09 17.39
CA SER A 14 15.48 -7.84 18.40
C SER A 14 14.62 -6.65 17.98
N CYS A 15 13.35 -6.91 17.69
CA CYS A 15 12.33 -5.91 17.94
C CYS A 15 12.51 -5.44 19.39
N PRO A 16 12.51 -4.11 19.70
CA PRO A 16 12.58 -3.69 21.08
C PRO A 16 11.36 -4.29 21.80
N ILE A 17 11.62 -5.32 22.59
CA ILE A 17 10.64 -5.86 23.53
C ILE A 17 10.50 -4.75 24.57
N PHE A 18 9.40 -4.01 24.54
CA PHE A 18 9.01 -3.24 25.69
C PHE A 18 8.68 -4.26 26.78
N GLU A 19 9.57 -4.44 27.75
CA GLU A 19 9.25 -5.15 28.97
C GLU A 19 8.19 -4.33 29.72
N PHE A 20 6.92 -4.68 29.50
CA PHE A 20 5.87 -4.22 30.38
C PHE A 20 5.99 -5.00 31.68
N ALA A 21 6.03 -4.29 32.80
CA ALA A 21 6.21 -4.88 34.14
C ALA A 21 5.02 -5.77 34.58
N ASP A 22 3.99 -5.93 33.74
CA ASP A 22 2.83 -6.80 33.98
C ASP A 22 2.30 -7.39 32.68
N ASP A 23 2.76 -8.58 32.32
CA ASP A 23 2.30 -9.36 31.15
C ASP A 23 0.81 -9.75 31.22
N SER A 24 0.16 -9.60 32.36
CA SER A 24 -1.25 -9.97 32.54
C SER A 24 -2.21 -8.98 31.91
N LEU A 25 -1.80 -7.72 31.74
CA LEU A 25 -2.65 -6.66 31.17
C LEU A 25 -2.57 -6.58 29.64
N CYS A 26 -1.46 -7.02 29.06
CA CYS A 26 -1.26 -7.00 27.61
C CYS A 26 -0.44 -8.24 27.21
N PRO A 27 -1.06 -9.42 27.11
CA PRO A 27 -0.33 -10.63 26.78
C PRO A 27 0.27 -10.53 25.37
N VAL A 28 1.60 -10.65 25.28
CA VAL A 28 2.32 -10.69 24.02
C VAL A 28 2.37 -12.15 23.55
N SER A 29 1.82 -12.42 22.39
CA SER A 29 1.92 -13.75 21.77
C SER A 29 3.37 -14.05 21.40
N THR A 30 3.77 -15.31 21.49
CA THR A 30 5.06 -15.75 20.95
C THR A 30 5.13 -15.47 19.46
N LYS A 31 6.33 -15.05 18.97
CA LYS A 31 6.56 -14.83 17.54
C LYS A 31 6.27 -16.12 16.78
N VAL A 32 5.34 -16.05 15.84
CA VAL A 32 5.07 -17.13 14.89
C VAL A 32 5.93 -16.92 13.67
N VAL A 33 6.76 -17.91 13.36
CA VAL A 33 7.58 -17.91 12.14
C VAL A 33 6.94 -18.91 11.17
N PRO A 34 6.58 -18.52 9.95
CA PRO A 34 6.07 -19.45 8.94
C PRO A 34 7.08 -20.56 8.63
N GLU A 35 6.61 -21.77 8.35
CA GLU A 35 7.47 -22.94 8.05
C GLU A 35 8.40 -22.69 6.85
N ASN A 36 7.96 -21.87 5.89
CA ASN A 36 8.72 -21.53 4.69
C ASN A 36 9.43 -20.18 4.78
N TYR A 37 9.62 -19.62 5.98
CA TYR A 37 10.25 -18.30 6.17
C TYR A 37 11.64 -18.22 5.53
N ASP A 38 12.47 -19.24 5.73
CA ASP A 38 13.84 -19.27 5.22
C ASP A 38 13.88 -19.24 3.68
N SER A 39 12.88 -19.82 3.01
CA SER A 39 12.78 -19.77 1.54
C SER A 39 12.45 -18.37 1.01
N ARG A 40 11.99 -17.46 1.87
CA ARG A 40 11.61 -16.06 1.56
C ARG A 40 12.61 -15.03 2.09
N GLU A 41 13.68 -15.47 2.74
CA GLU A 41 14.65 -14.56 3.37
C GLU A 41 15.22 -13.56 2.34
N ASN A 42 15.54 -13.98 1.13
CA ASN A 42 16.07 -13.11 0.10
C ASN A 42 15.08 -12.00 -0.30
N THR A 43 13.80 -12.34 -0.45
CA THR A 43 12.74 -11.37 -0.78
C THR A 43 12.54 -10.38 0.35
N ILE A 44 12.49 -10.88 1.59
CA ILE A 44 12.37 -10.03 2.78
C ILE A 44 13.57 -9.08 2.88
N ASN A 45 14.78 -9.56 2.66
CA ASN A 45 15.99 -8.76 2.66
C ASN A 45 15.99 -7.71 1.54
N THR A 46 15.50 -8.04 0.34
CA THR A 46 15.32 -7.09 -0.76
C THR A 46 14.36 -5.98 -0.35
N ILE A 47 13.18 -6.32 0.17
CA ILE A 47 12.20 -5.32 0.62
C ILE A 47 12.77 -4.41 1.71
N LEU A 48 13.48 -4.98 2.67
CA LEU A 48 13.96 -4.24 3.84
C LEU A 48 15.23 -3.43 3.58
N HIS A 49 16.12 -3.87 2.69
CA HIS A 49 17.49 -3.37 2.62
C HIS A 49 17.96 -2.93 1.24
N ASP A 50 17.29 -3.35 0.15
CA ASP A 50 17.70 -2.95 -1.20
C ASP A 50 17.21 -1.52 -1.51
N LYS A 51 18.17 -0.63 -1.75
CA LYS A 51 17.88 0.76 -2.12
C LYS A 51 17.23 0.89 -3.50
N THR A 52 17.57 -0.01 -4.43
CA THR A 52 16.97 -0.01 -5.77
C THR A 52 15.50 -0.35 -5.69
N PHE A 53 15.16 -1.38 -4.90
CA PHE A 53 13.77 -1.74 -4.62
C PHE A 53 13.03 -0.58 -3.96
N ARG A 54 13.58 0.01 -2.89
CA ARG A 54 12.99 1.17 -2.20
C ARG A 54 12.71 2.33 -3.15
N ASN A 55 13.67 2.68 -4.01
CA ASN A 55 13.49 3.79 -4.96
C ASN A 55 12.39 3.46 -5.99
N ALA A 56 12.32 2.22 -6.46
CA ALA A 56 11.27 1.77 -7.37
C ALA A 56 9.88 1.81 -6.71
N SER A 57 9.76 1.33 -5.46
CA SER A 57 8.52 1.39 -4.68
C SER A 57 8.08 2.84 -4.43
N ALA A 58 9.03 3.72 -4.06
CA ALA A 58 8.75 5.15 -3.89
C ALA A 58 8.27 5.80 -5.20
N ALA A 59 8.84 5.42 -6.34
CA ALA A 59 8.41 5.92 -7.64
C ALA A 59 6.98 5.45 -8.00
N LYS A 60 6.64 4.20 -7.69
CA LYS A 60 5.28 3.65 -7.89
C LYS A 60 4.26 4.41 -7.02
N LEU A 61 4.57 4.60 -5.74
CA LEU A 61 3.73 5.40 -4.86
C LEU A 61 3.62 6.85 -5.35
N GLY A 62 4.74 7.48 -5.71
CA GLY A 62 4.77 8.84 -6.23
C GLY A 62 3.92 9.01 -7.47
N GLY A 63 3.93 8.03 -8.38
CA GLY A 63 3.06 8.01 -9.56
C GLY A 63 1.57 7.97 -9.22
N ALA A 64 1.18 7.13 -8.26
CA ALA A 64 -0.20 7.08 -7.77
C ALA A 64 -0.62 8.40 -7.10
N VAL A 65 0.27 9.03 -6.32
CA VAL A 65 0.02 10.32 -5.64
C VAL A 65 -0.22 11.45 -6.63
N LYS A 66 0.40 11.43 -7.80
CA LYS A 66 0.20 12.45 -8.86
C LYS A 66 -1.22 12.49 -9.41
N ILE A 67 -2.01 11.46 -9.20
CA ILE A 67 -3.37 11.35 -9.72
C ILE A 67 -4.33 11.81 -8.63
N PRO A 68 -5.04 12.96 -8.80
CA PRO A 68 -5.83 13.59 -7.76
C PRO A 68 -7.23 12.95 -7.65
N THR A 69 -7.32 11.80 -7.00
CA THR A 69 -8.59 11.09 -6.77
C THR A 69 -9.34 11.69 -5.58
N GLU A 70 -9.62 12.99 -5.63
CA GLU A 70 -10.36 13.70 -4.59
C GLU A 70 -11.82 13.27 -4.58
N VAL A 71 -12.42 13.18 -3.38
CA VAL A 71 -13.86 12.97 -3.17
C VAL A 71 -14.36 13.96 -2.13
N THR A 72 -15.55 14.50 -2.38
CA THR A 72 -16.29 15.33 -1.42
C THR A 72 -17.71 14.84 -1.31
N GLU A 73 -18.37 15.16 -0.19
CA GLU A 73 -19.79 14.83 0.03
C GLU A 73 -20.75 15.46 -1.01
N GLU A 74 -20.30 16.51 -1.71
CA GLU A 74 -21.08 17.20 -2.72
C GLU A 74 -21.11 16.48 -4.08
N TRP A 75 -20.11 15.63 -4.36
CA TRP A 75 -19.95 14.95 -5.65
C TRP A 75 -20.70 13.61 -5.65
N ARG A 76 -21.95 13.65 -6.06
CA ARG A 76 -22.82 12.47 -6.05
C ARG A 76 -22.90 11.74 -7.39
N ASP A 77 -22.51 12.41 -8.48
CA ASP A 77 -22.53 11.82 -9.82
C ASP A 77 -21.19 11.16 -10.12
N ILE A 78 -21.11 9.84 -9.92
CA ILE A 78 -19.92 9.04 -10.17
C ILE A 78 -19.50 9.00 -11.66
N TYR A 79 -20.36 9.45 -12.57
CA TYR A 79 -20.04 9.55 -14.00
C TYR A 79 -19.56 10.96 -14.37
N GLY A 80 -19.55 11.89 -13.41
CA GLY A 80 -19.09 13.27 -13.61
C GLY A 80 -17.57 13.36 -13.82
N GLU A 81 -17.14 14.53 -14.33
CA GLU A 81 -15.73 14.81 -14.62
C GLU A 81 -14.81 14.65 -13.42
N HIS A 82 -15.31 14.88 -12.21
CA HIS A 82 -14.55 14.76 -10.97
C HIS A 82 -14.07 13.32 -10.69
N PHE A 83 -14.77 12.31 -11.21
CA PHE A 83 -14.38 10.92 -11.04
C PHE A 83 -13.46 10.38 -12.15
N LYS A 84 -13.14 11.16 -13.18
CA LYS A 84 -12.18 10.76 -14.22
C LYS A 84 -10.82 10.33 -13.67
N PRO A 85 -10.25 11.00 -12.64
CA PRO A 85 -8.97 10.59 -12.06
C PRO A 85 -8.94 9.15 -11.55
N PHE A 86 -10.09 8.57 -11.16
CA PHE A 86 -10.13 7.15 -10.79
C PHE A 86 -9.86 6.23 -11.99
N GLY A 87 -10.36 6.60 -13.16
CA GLY A 87 -10.04 5.88 -14.40
C GLY A 87 -8.54 5.96 -14.73
N ASP A 88 -7.94 7.13 -14.56
CA ASP A 88 -6.50 7.33 -14.75
C ASP A 88 -5.68 6.53 -13.73
N LEU A 89 -6.14 6.47 -12.46
CA LEU A 89 -5.51 5.64 -11.43
C LEU A 89 -5.61 4.16 -11.80
N HIS A 90 -6.77 3.68 -12.28
CA HIS A 90 -6.91 2.27 -12.69
C HIS A 90 -5.97 1.91 -13.83
N GLN A 91 -5.81 2.80 -14.83
CA GLN A 91 -4.85 2.59 -15.91
C GLN A 91 -3.42 2.57 -15.38
N TYR A 92 -3.08 3.53 -14.50
CA TYR A 92 -1.77 3.58 -13.86
C TYR A 92 -1.45 2.29 -13.09
N LEU A 93 -2.41 1.77 -12.33
CA LEU A 93 -2.24 0.52 -11.59
C LEU A 93 -2.03 -0.68 -12.54
N ALA A 94 -2.77 -0.73 -13.64
CA ALA A 94 -2.63 -1.78 -14.65
C ALA A 94 -1.24 -1.77 -15.29
N ASP A 95 -0.74 -0.59 -15.64
CA ASP A 95 0.58 -0.43 -16.24
C ASP A 95 1.73 -0.71 -15.26
N THR A 96 1.50 -0.40 -13.97
CA THR A 96 2.51 -0.55 -12.91
C THR A 96 2.60 -1.97 -12.36
N PHE A 97 1.48 -2.70 -12.32
CA PHE A 97 1.36 -4.06 -11.77
C PHE A 97 0.79 -5.05 -12.80
N PRO A 98 1.51 -5.29 -13.92
CA PRO A 98 0.99 -6.08 -15.04
C PRO A 98 0.74 -7.55 -14.67
N LYS A 99 1.54 -8.15 -13.78
CA LYS A 99 1.34 -9.55 -13.37
C LYS A 99 0.09 -9.71 -12.52
N VAL A 100 -0.16 -8.75 -11.62
CA VAL A 100 -1.42 -8.73 -10.84
C VAL A 100 -2.61 -8.70 -11.80
N HIS A 101 -2.60 -7.80 -12.77
CA HIS A 101 -3.71 -7.65 -13.72
C HIS A 101 -3.84 -8.82 -14.71
N ALA A 102 -2.75 -9.55 -14.96
CA ALA A 102 -2.78 -10.74 -15.82
C ALA A 102 -3.22 -12.02 -15.09
N ASN A 103 -3.03 -12.12 -13.77
CA ASN A 103 -3.21 -13.36 -13.03
C ASN A 103 -4.33 -13.33 -11.99
N LEU A 104 -4.69 -12.17 -11.44
CA LEU A 104 -5.79 -12.04 -10.51
C LEU A 104 -7.08 -11.68 -11.24
N LYS A 105 -8.21 -12.22 -10.77
CA LYS A 105 -9.50 -11.77 -11.25
C LYS A 105 -9.77 -10.38 -10.71
N LEU A 106 -10.09 -9.41 -11.59
CA LEU A 106 -10.50 -8.06 -11.22
C LEU A 106 -11.98 -7.86 -11.49
N ASP A 107 -12.73 -7.59 -10.45
CA ASP A 107 -14.12 -7.14 -10.53
C ASP A 107 -14.19 -5.64 -10.17
N LYS A 108 -14.93 -4.85 -10.97
CA LYS A 108 -15.22 -3.45 -10.66
C LYS A 108 -16.61 -3.34 -10.07
N VAL A 109 -16.68 -2.78 -8.86
CA VAL A 109 -17.93 -2.57 -8.13
C VAL A 109 -18.29 -1.09 -8.21
N ASN A 110 -19.51 -0.80 -8.60
CA ASN A 110 -20.00 0.58 -8.76
C ASN A 110 -19.00 1.46 -9.52
N THR A 111 -18.52 0.98 -10.66
CA THR A 111 -17.60 1.62 -11.60
C THR A 111 -16.15 1.71 -11.10
N TYR A 112 -15.89 2.21 -9.91
CA TYR A 112 -14.54 2.53 -9.43
C TYR A 112 -14.04 1.68 -8.26
N GLY A 113 -14.90 1.00 -7.51
CA GLY A 113 -14.46 0.04 -6.51
C GLY A 113 -13.72 -1.14 -7.17
N LEU A 114 -12.53 -1.47 -6.69
CA LEU A 114 -11.71 -2.54 -7.24
C LEU A 114 -11.69 -3.74 -6.29
N VAL A 115 -11.98 -4.92 -6.81
CA VAL A 115 -11.85 -6.18 -6.07
C VAL A 115 -10.97 -7.13 -6.86
N TYR A 116 -9.75 -7.37 -6.37
CA TYR A 116 -8.86 -8.37 -6.93
C TYR A 116 -8.98 -9.66 -6.15
N THR A 117 -9.12 -10.77 -6.85
CA THR A 117 -9.20 -12.10 -6.24
C THR A 117 -8.08 -12.98 -6.78
N TRP A 118 -7.23 -13.47 -5.87
CA TRP A 118 -6.25 -14.51 -6.14
C TRP A 118 -6.71 -15.80 -5.51
N GLU A 119 -7.22 -16.71 -6.33
CA GLU A 119 -7.77 -17.96 -5.85
C GLU A 119 -6.68 -18.84 -5.22
N GLY A 120 -6.98 -19.34 -4.02
CA GLY A 120 -6.14 -20.30 -3.33
C GLY A 120 -6.36 -21.72 -3.83
N SER A 121 -5.39 -22.60 -3.59
CA SER A 121 -5.49 -24.00 -3.97
C SER A 121 -6.43 -24.83 -3.07
N ASP A 122 -6.80 -24.33 -1.89
CA ASP A 122 -7.65 -24.98 -0.88
C ASP A 122 -8.92 -24.16 -0.67
N SER A 123 -10.04 -24.65 -1.23
CA SER A 123 -11.36 -24.00 -1.12
C SER A 123 -12.01 -24.10 0.26
N ASP A 124 -11.51 -24.99 1.14
CA ASP A 124 -12.05 -25.15 2.49
C ASP A 124 -11.52 -24.04 3.43
N LEU A 125 -10.45 -23.38 3.04
CA LEU A 125 -9.90 -22.25 3.78
C LEU A 125 -10.67 -20.97 3.47
N LYS A 126 -11.14 -20.28 4.52
CA LYS A 126 -11.80 -18.97 4.36
C LYS A 126 -10.83 -17.96 3.75
N PRO A 127 -11.28 -17.12 2.80
CA PRO A 127 -10.46 -16.06 2.22
C PRO A 127 -9.90 -15.07 3.25
N ILE A 128 -8.77 -14.45 2.92
CA ILE A 128 -8.26 -13.27 3.63
C ILE A 128 -8.64 -12.05 2.79
N LEU A 129 -9.26 -11.07 3.43
CA LEU A 129 -9.56 -9.77 2.84
C LEU A 129 -8.54 -8.75 3.34
N LEU A 130 -7.88 -8.06 2.40
CA LEU A 130 -6.99 -6.93 2.64
C LEU A 130 -7.62 -5.70 1.97
N THR A 131 -7.69 -4.59 2.68
CA THR A 131 -8.40 -3.40 2.20
C THR A 131 -7.52 -2.16 2.20
N ALA A 132 -7.80 -1.26 1.26
CA ALA A 132 -7.32 0.10 1.20
C ALA A 132 -8.37 0.95 0.47
N HIS A 133 -8.16 2.26 0.33
CA HIS A 133 -9.01 3.10 -0.50
C HIS A 133 -8.19 3.89 -1.53
N GLN A 134 -8.87 4.36 -2.55
CA GLN A 134 -8.29 5.05 -3.71
C GLN A 134 -8.41 6.55 -3.60
N ASP A 135 -9.46 7.01 -2.94
CA ASP A 135 -9.80 8.42 -2.80
C ASP A 135 -8.89 9.14 -1.81
N VAL A 136 -8.87 10.43 -1.93
CA VAL A 136 -8.14 11.33 -1.05
C VAL A 136 -9.02 12.51 -0.67
N VAL A 137 -8.82 13.02 0.54
CA VAL A 137 -9.44 14.28 0.98
C VAL A 137 -8.99 15.41 0.04
N PRO A 138 -9.88 16.29 -0.38
CA PRO A 138 -9.55 17.43 -1.23
C PRO A 138 -8.45 18.32 -0.64
N VAL A 139 -7.69 18.94 -1.53
CA VAL A 139 -6.72 19.95 -1.15
C VAL A 139 -7.44 21.29 -0.96
N GLU A 140 -7.23 21.92 0.19
CA GLU A 140 -7.64 23.31 0.42
C GLU A 140 -6.64 24.23 -0.31
N TRP A 141 -6.97 24.58 -1.55
CA TRP A 141 -6.08 25.34 -2.44
C TRP A 141 -5.69 26.71 -1.93
N ALA A 142 -6.48 27.31 -1.02
CA ALA A 142 -6.12 28.55 -0.33
C ALA A 142 -4.90 28.38 0.60
N THR A 143 -4.46 27.15 0.84
CA THR A 143 -3.31 26.82 1.69
C THR A 143 -2.16 26.20 0.91
N GLU A 144 -2.17 26.23 -0.41
CA GLU A 144 -1.13 25.62 -1.25
C GLU A 144 0.27 26.13 -0.94
N ASP A 145 0.39 27.40 -0.58
CA ASP A 145 1.64 28.06 -0.17
C ASP A 145 2.25 27.48 1.12
N LYS A 146 1.48 26.73 1.91
CA LYS A 146 1.93 26.07 3.14
C LYS A 146 2.50 24.67 2.88
N TRP A 147 2.35 24.14 1.68
CA TRP A 147 2.90 22.85 1.32
C TRP A 147 4.37 22.98 0.94
N SER A 148 5.23 22.07 1.42
CA SER A 148 6.65 22.05 1.05
C SER A 148 6.87 21.72 -0.41
N TYR A 149 5.98 20.92 -1.01
CA TYR A 149 5.92 20.57 -2.42
C TYR A 149 4.47 20.61 -2.86
N HIS A 150 4.21 20.78 -4.17
CA HIS A 150 2.85 20.75 -4.70
C HIS A 150 2.09 19.52 -4.20
N PRO A 151 0.81 19.66 -3.75
CA PRO A 151 0.03 18.58 -3.13
C PRO A 151 -0.01 17.26 -3.92
N TYR A 152 0.07 17.32 -5.22
CA TYR A 152 0.11 16.15 -6.12
C TYR A 152 1.45 15.99 -6.83
N SER A 153 2.56 16.37 -6.18
CA SER A 153 3.91 16.21 -6.77
C SER A 153 4.35 14.75 -6.83
N GLY A 154 3.96 13.93 -5.85
CA GLY A 154 4.50 12.58 -5.70
C GLY A 154 6.02 12.57 -5.62
N TYR A 155 6.63 13.67 -5.15
CA TYR A 155 8.08 13.83 -5.10
C TYR A 155 8.68 12.92 -4.03
N TYR A 156 9.75 12.21 -4.39
CA TYR A 156 10.55 11.42 -3.46
C TYR A 156 11.89 12.13 -3.22
N ASP A 157 12.16 12.49 -1.97
CA ASP A 157 13.38 13.20 -1.57
C ASP A 157 14.54 12.29 -1.16
N GLY A 158 14.34 10.97 -1.22
CA GLY A 158 15.26 9.93 -0.76
C GLY A 158 14.82 9.30 0.57
N GLU A 159 13.89 9.91 1.27
CA GLU A 159 13.36 9.43 2.55
C GLU A 159 11.82 9.39 2.54
N PHE A 160 11.16 10.45 2.09
CA PHE A 160 9.70 10.60 2.07
C PHE A 160 9.14 10.76 0.66
N VAL A 161 7.96 10.21 0.43
CA VAL A 161 7.13 10.53 -0.73
C VAL A 161 6.14 11.62 -0.32
N TRP A 162 6.24 12.79 -0.97
CA TRP A 162 5.46 13.97 -0.64
C TRP A 162 4.21 14.08 -1.50
N GLY A 163 3.07 14.30 -0.85
CA GLY A 163 1.82 14.62 -1.52
C GLY A 163 0.59 14.10 -0.81
N ARG A 164 -0.58 14.61 -1.23
CA ARG A 164 -1.89 14.19 -0.73
C ARG A 164 -2.13 12.71 -1.08
N GLY A 165 -2.50 11.90 -0.09
CA GLY A 165 -2.72 10.47 -0.27
C GLY A 165 -1.46 9.60 -0.14
N SER A 166 -0.26 10.18 0.06
CA SER A 166 0.97 9.39 0.21
C SER A 166 0.97 8.54 1.49
N SER A 167 0.27 8.96 2.54
CA SER A 167 0.13 8.23 3.80
C SER A 167 -1.27 7.64 3.99
N ASP A 168 -2.30 8.32 3.49
CA ASP A 168 -3.70 7.92 3.64
C ASP A 168 -4.41 7.96 2.27
N CYS A 169 -4.64 6.78 1.62
CA CYS A 169 -3.88 5.56 1.98
C CYS A 169 -3.34 4.86 0.72
N LYS A 170 -2.88 5.66 -0.30
CA LYS A 170 -2.30 5.11 -1.52
C LYS A 170 -1.02 4.31 -1.25
N ASN A 171 -0.31 4.58 -0.15
CA ASN A 171 0.81 3.76 0.29
C ASN A 171 0.38 2.31 0.54
N LEU A 172 -0.74 2.10 1.24
CA LEU A 172 -1.24 0.77 1.51
C LEU A 172 -1.75 0.10 0.23
N LEU A 173 -2.48 0.83 -0.62
CA LEU A 173 -2.97 0.33 -1.90
C LEU A 173 -1.81 -0.15 -2.79
N VAL A 174 -0.80 0.71 -3.00
CA VAL A 174 0.38 0.40 -3.81
C VAL A 174 1.19 -0.72 -3.18
N GLY A 175 1.39 -0.70 -1.85
CA GLY A 175 2.13 -1.74 -1.13
C GLY A 175 1.49 -3.12 -1.23
N LEU A 176 0.16 -3.20 -1.17
CA LEU A 176 -0.58 -4.46 -1.36
C LEU A 176 -0.41 -5.01 -2.79
N LEU A 177 -0.57 -4.16 -3.81
CA LEU A 177 -0.39 -4.58 -5.20
C LEU A 177 1.07 -4.96 -5.49
N GLU A 178 2.05 -4.21 -4.98
CA GLU A 178 3.47 -4.53 -5.12
C GLU A 178 3.82 -5.86 -4.45
N THR A 179 3.23 -6.15 -3.30
CA THR A 179 3.41 -7.45 -2.63
C THR A 179 2.86 -8.60 -3.48
N MET A 180 1.67 -8.43 -4.08
CA MET A 180 1.11 -9.46 -4.98
C MET A 180 1.98 -9.62 -6.23
N GLU A 181 2.46 -8.52 -6.82
CA GLU A 181 3.34 -8.53 -8.00
C GLU A 181 4.62 -9.32 -7.72
N LEU A 182 5.29 -9.09 -6.58
CA LEU A 182 6.48 -9.82 -6.15
C LEU A 182 6.21 -11.30 -5.94
N LEU A 183 5.13 -11.64 -5.24
CA LEU A 183 4.76 -13.04 -5.01
C LEU A 183 4.50 -13.79 -6.33
N LEU A 184 3.85 -13.13 -7.30
CA LEU A 184 3.64 -13.68 -8.64
C LEU A 184 4.98 -13.85 -9.40
N GLU A 185 5.90 -12.89 -9.25
CA GLU A 185 7.24 -12.98 -9.83
C GLU A 185 8.02 -14.19 -9.33
N GLU A 186 7.86 -14.53 -8.07
CA GLU A 186 8.47 -15.69 -7.43
C GLU A 186 7.74 -17.02 -7.71
N GLY A 187 6.65 -16.98 -8.47
CA GLY A 187 5.83 -18.16 -8.73
C GLY A 187 5.10 -18.68 -7.50
N TYR A 188 4.84 -17.80 -6.53
CA TYR A 188 4.06 -18.17 -5.34
C TYR A 188 2.62 -18.53 -5.74
N GLN A 189 2.08 -19.57 -5.11
CA GLN A 189 0.69 -19.95 -5.21
C GLN A 189 0.09 -20.02 -3.80
N PRO A 190 -0.92 -19.20 -3.49
CA PRO A 190 -1.52 -19.22 -2.18
C PRO A 190 -2.36 -20.49 -1.96
N ASN A 191 -2.33 -21.06 -0.75
CA ASN A 191 -3.28 -22.09 -0.37
C ASN A 191 -4.66 -21.48 -0.11
N ARG A 192 -4.67 -20.35 0.56
CA ARG A 192 -5.89 -19.59 0.90
C ARG A 192 -6.13 -18.50 -0.14
N THR A 193 -7.37 -18.33 -0.56
CA THR A 193 -7.76 -17.21 -1.43
C THR A 193 -7.44 -15.87 -0.78
N LEU A 194 -6.81 -14.98 -1.55
CA LEU A 194 -6.55 -13.60 -1.16
C LEU A 194 -7.48 -12.68 -1.93
N VAL A 195 -8.10 -11.74 -1.23
CA VAL A 195 -8.98 -10.74 -1.82
C VAL A 195 -8.45 -9.36 -1.44
N LEU A 196 -8.20 -8.49 -2.43
CA LEU A 196 -7.89 -7.09 -2.19
C LEU A 196 -9.13 -6.27 -2.54
N GLY A 197 -9.60 -5.46 -1.61
CA GLY A 197 -10.75 -4.57 -1.79
C GLY A 197 -10.32 -3.12 -1.66
N PHE A 198 -10.50 -2.32 -2.73
CA PHE A 198 -10.14 -0.91 -2.73
C PHE A 198 -11.38 -0.05 -2.98
N GLY A 199 -11.84 0.61 -1.90
CA GLY A 199 -12.91 1.60 -1.94
C GLY A 199 -12.51 2.88 -2.67
N TYR A 200 -13.45 3.81 -2.86
CA TYR A 200 -13.19 5.09 -3.53
C TYR A 200 -14.01 6.25 -2.96
N ASP A 201 -14.66 6.07 -1.82
CA ASP A 201 -15.51 7.07 -1.16
C ASP A 201 -15.52 6.85 0.37
N GLU A 202 -14.36 6.79 0.97
CA GLU A 202 -14.23 6.65 2.40
C GLU A 202 -14.79 7.84 3.20
#